data_30bf197e944818267d5ca688205e9413
#
_entry.id   30bf197e944818267d5ca688205e9413
#
_cell.length_a   1.000
_cell.length_b   1.000
_cell.length_c   1.000
_cell.angle_alpha   90.00
_cell.angle_beta   90.00
_cell.angle_gamma   90.00
#
_symmetry.space_group_name_H-M   'P 1'
#
loop_
_entity.id
_entity.type
_entity.pdbx_description
1 polymer ?
#
loop_
_entity_poly.entity_id
_entity_poly.type
_entity_poly.pdbx_seq_one_letter_code
_entity_poly.pdbx_strand_id
1 'polypeptide(L)'
;MGKIKTYSEFMFISEDKSGTNYEYGCLMLNLNFQNWKIFTSNIDKDDLYESESERYGIETEPHVTILYGIHKSVDDDVVYALFSDLKKNDFDLKVSGIDCFFNKDYDVLKMNILSDKLSELNKLAKRLPHTSDYPDYKPHITIAYLQKGKASQYANTNFNINLDNINKIVYSKSNGQKISIPVI
;
A
#
# COMPACT_ATOMS: atom_id res chain seq x y z
N MET A 1 -9.53 26.79 3.93
CA MET A 1 -10.05 25.71 3.08
C MET A 1 -8.83 24.88 2.71
N GLY A 2 -8.59 23.77 3.46
CA GLY A 2 -7.45 22.89 3.21
C GLY A 2 -7.64 22.18 1.86
N LYS A 3 -6.58 22.10 1.06
CA LYS A 3 -6.57 21.31 -0.17
C LYS A 3 -6.85 19.85 0.19
N ILE A 4 -7.88 19.26 -0.40
CA ILE A 4 -8.13 17.82 -0.34
C ILE A 4 -6.96 17.17 -1.09
N LYS A 5 -6.08 16.52 -0.35
CA LYS A 5 -4.99 15.72 -0.94
C LYS A 5 -5.61 14.49 -1.58
N THR A 6 -5.15 14.11 -2.75
CA THR A 6 -5.64 12.92 -3.45
C THR A 6 -5.15 11.66 -2.75
N TYR A 7 -5.86 10.53 -2.92
CA TYR A 7 -5.51 9.23 -2.32
C TYR A 7 -4.05 8.83 -2.58
N SER A 8 -3.54 9.16 -3.74
CA SER A 8 -2.16 8.90 -4.15
C SER A 8 -1.12 9.75 -3.41
N GLU A 9 -1.44 10.98 -3.02
CA GLU A 9 -0.52 11.81 -2.23
C GLU A 9 -0.28 11.24 -0.83
N PHE A 10 -1.18 10.37 -0.34
CA PHE A 10 -1.05 9.68 0.93
C PHE A 10 -0.39 8.30 0.84
N MET A 11 -0.41 7.68 -0.34
CA MET A 11 0.17 6.34 -0.54
C MET A 11 1.70 6.36 -0.66
N PHE A 12 2.31 7.54 -0.71
CA PHE A 12 3.75 7.73 -0.87
C PHE A 12 4.53 7.66 0.44
N ILE A 13 4.34 6.60 1.19
CA ILE A 13 5.35 6.24 2.16
C ILE A 13 6.16 5.11 1.54
N SER A 14 6.92 5.49 0.52
CA SER A 14 8.00 4.64 0.09
C SER A 14 9.15 4.76 1.08
N GLU A 15 9.76 3.68 1.26
CA GLU A 15 10.90 3.33 2.01
C GLU A 15 12.04 4.33 1.91
N ASP A 16 12.47 4.67 3.09
CA ASP A 16 13.83 4.93 3.49
C ASP A 16 14.72 5.80 2.60
N LYS A 17 14.70 7.09 2.94
CA LYS A 17 15.97 7.84 3.08
C LYS A 17 15.96 8.43 4.47
N SER A 18 16.91 8.00 5.29
CA SER A 18 17.21 8.58 6.60
C SER A 18 17.13 10.11 6.53
N GLY A 19 16.17 10.68 7.24
CA GLY A 19 15.98 12.14 7.33
C GLY A 19 14.68 12.69 6.76
N THR A 20 13.80 11.88 6.16
CA THR A 20 12.50 12.36 5.67
C THR A 20 11.48 12.32 6.81
N ASN A 21 11.03 13.51 7.26
CA ASN A 21 9.90 13.61 8.18
C ASN A 21 8.58 13.58 7.40
N TYR A 22 7.77 12.59 7.66
CA TYR A 22 6.39 12.49 7.17
C TYR A 22 5.44 13.10 8.20
N GLU A 23 4.28 13.55 7.75
CA GLU A 23 3.27 14.06 8.66
C GLU A 23 2.69 12.94 9.54
N TYR A 24 2.52 11.75 8.95
CA TYR A 24 1.88 10.59 9.58
C TYR A 24 2.64 9.28 9.32
N GLY A 25 2.37 8.29 10.15
CA GLY A 25 2.80 6.92 9.94
C GLY A 25 1.81 6.11 9.11
N CYS A 26 2.26 4.94 8.63
CA CYS A 26 1.49 4.00 7.83
C CYS A 26 1.69 2.56 8.31
N LEU A 27 0.60 1.82 8.38
CA LEU A 27 0.61 0.38 8.66
C LEU A 27 0.29 -0.38 7.39
N MET A 28 1.15 -1.33 7.01
CA MET A 28 1.08 -2.04 5.74
C MET A 28 1.24 -3.55 5.96
N LEU A 29 0.54 -4.35 5.16
CA LEU A 29 0.80 -5.78 4.99
C LEU A 29 1.71 -5.94 3.78
N ASN A 30 2.96 -6.33 4.00
CA ASN A 30 3.91 -6.61 2.92
C ASN A 30 3.71 -8.03 2.40
N LEU A 31 3.78 -8.15 1.08
CA LEU A 31 3.57 -9.39 0.35
C LEU A 31 4.84 -9.74 -0.43
N ASN A 32 5.12 -11.01 -0.56
CA ASN A 32 6.22 -11.50 -1.37
C ASN A 32 5.68 -12.28 -2.56
N PHE A 33 5.78 -11.70 -3.74
CA PHE A 33 5.35 -12.33 -4.99
C PHE A 33 6.56 -12.87 -5.74
N GLN A 34 6.64 -14.18 -5.91
CA GLN A 34 7.73 -14.80 -6.69
C GLN A 34 7.78 -14.29 -8.14
N ASN A 35 6.63 -13.96 -8.71
CA ASN A 35 6.47 -13.56 -10.11
C ASN A 35 6.21 -12.05 -10.30
N TRP A 36 6.43 -11.21 -9.28
CA TRP A 36 6.10 -9.78 -9.37
C TRP A 36 6.82 -9.09 -10.53
N LYS A 37 8.11 -9.37 -10.70
CA LYS A 37 8.91 -8.80 -11.80
C LYS A 37 8.43 -9.26 -13.17
N ILE A 38 8.01 -10.52 -13.31
CA ILE A 38 7.47 -11.05 -14.57
C ILE A 38 6.14 -10.36 -14.88
N PHE A 39 5.30 -10.21 -13.87
CA PHE A 39 4.03 -9.52 -13.98
C PHE A 39 4.21 -8.07 -14.42
N THR A 40 5.05 -7.31 -13.75
CA THR A 40 5.28 -5.89 -14.02
C THR A 40 6.09 -5.65 -15.30
N SER A 41 6.80 -6.64 -15.83
CA SER A 41 7.53 -6.54 -17.11
C SER A 41 6.61 -6.38 -18.32
N ASN A 42 5.31 -6.62 -18.18
CA ASN A 42 4.32 -6.37 -19.23
C ASN A 42 3.91 -4.89 -19.34
N ILE A 43 4.36 -4.05 -18.40
CA ILE A 43 4.12 -2.61 -18.42
C ILE A 43 5.21 -1.97 -19.26
N ASP A 44 4.79 -1.21 -20.27
CA ASP A 44 5.72 -0.47 -21.12
C ASP A 44 6.43 0.61 -20.29
N LYS A 45 7.75 0.67 -20.43
CA LYS A 45 8.56 1.67 -19.72
C LYS A 45 8.22 3.09 -20.13
N ASP A 46 7.84 3.27 -21.39
CA ASP A 46 7.46 4.59 -21.92
C ASP A 46 6.11 5.07 -21.38
N ASP A 47 5.32 4.18 -20.76
CA ASP A 47 4.07 4.54 -20.10
C ASP A 47 4.24 4.86 -18.62
N LEU A 48 5.43 4.60 -18.04
CA LEU A 48 5.69 4.91 -16.63
C LEU A 48 5.71 6.41 -16.41
N TYR A 49 5.12 6.83 -15.30
CA TYR A 49 5.25 8.20 -14.83
C TYR A 49 6.61 8.35 -14.15
N GLU A 50 7.47 9.12 -14.77
CA GLU A 50 8.78 9.48 -14.23
C GLU A 50 8.70 10.86 -13.59
N SER A 51 9.28 11.01 -12.42
CA SER A 51 9.54 12.30 -11.81
C SER A 51 10.94 12.26 -11.21
N GLU A 52 11.48 13.42 -10.82
CA GLU A 52 12.76 13.52 -10.09
C GLU A 52 12.75 12.75 -8.75
N SER A 53 11.58 12.30 -8.32
CA SER A 53 11.37 11.49 -7.14
C SER A 53 11.40 10.00 -7.51
N GLU A 54 12.24 9.20 -6.87
CA GLU A 54 12.30 7.73 -6.99
C GLU A 54 10.99 7.00 -6.56
N ARG A 55 9.92 7.76 -6.29
CA ARG A 55 8.67 7.25 -5.74
C ARG A 55 7.66 6.81 -6.79
N TYR A 56 7.96 7.02 -8.05
CA TYR A 56 7.08 6.70 -9.18
C TYR A 56 7.65 5.53 -9.99
N GLY A 57 6.91 5.09 -10.98
CA GLY A 57 7.26 3.93 -11.77
C GLY A 57 6.62 2.65 -11.23
N ILE A 58 7.33 1.53 -11.31
CA ILE A 58 6.84 0.23 -10.86
C ILE A 58 7.05 0.10 -9.35
N GLU A 59 6.00 -0.37 -8.64
CA GLU A 59 6.11 -0.71 -7.22
C GLU A 59 7.06 -1.91 -7.03
N THR A 60 8.09 -1.73 -6.23
CA THR A 60 9.11 -2.77 -5.99
C THR A 60 8.86 -3.60 -4.74
N GLU A 61 8.08 -3.09 -3.80
CA GLU A 61 7.72 -3.74 -2.55
C GLU A 61 6.20 -3.84 -2.40
N PRO A 62 5.56 -4.79 -3.10
CA PRO A 62 4.10 -4.88 -3.12
C PRO A 62 3.54 -5.06 -1.70
N HIS A 63 2.58 -4.21 -1.36
CA HIS A 63 1.96 -4.17 -0.05
C HIS A 63 0.49 -3.73 -0.14
N VAL A 64 -0.27 -4.07 0.89
CA VAL A 64 -1.61 -3.51 1.13
C VAL A 64 -1.54 -2.56 2.30
N THR A 65 -1.90 -1.31 2.11
CA THR A 65 -2.05 -0.36 3.23
C THR A 65 -3.22 -0.79 4.11
N ILE A 66 -2.97 -1.01 5.39
CA ILE A 66 -3.98 -1.30 6.40
C ILE A 66 -4.55 0.02 6.94
N LEU A 67 -3.69 0.94 7.35
CA LEU A 67 -4.08 2.28 7.79
C LEU A 67 -2.96 3.27 7.53
N TYR A 68 -3.29 4.37 6.86
CA TYR A 68 -2.46 5.56 6.80
C TYR A 68 -3.00 6.62 7.77
N GLY A 69 -2.13 7.56 8.15
CA GLY A 69 -2.52 8.70 8.99
C GLY A 69 -2.23 8.49 10.48
N ILE A 70 -1.45 7.48 10.86
CA ILE A 70 -1.14 7.19 12.27
C ILE A 70 -0.27 8.32 12.85
N HIS A 71 -0.71 8.87 13.99
CA HIS A 71 -0.02 9.97 14.63
C HIS A 71 1.33 9.54 15.21
N LYS A 72 2.30 10.45 15.20
CA LYS A 72 3.65 10.22 15.76
C LYS A 72 3.67 9.91 17.27
N SER A 73 2.56 10.19 17.96
CA SER A 73 2.41 9.90 19.39
C SER A 73 2.07 8.44 19.68
N VAL A 74 1.81 7.62 18.65
CA VAL A 74 1.52 6.20 18.82
C VAL A 74 2.80 5.47 19.17
N ASP A 75 2.78 4.76 20.31
CA ASP A 75 3.89 3.95 20.80
C ASP A 75 4.07 2.69 19.95
N ASP A 76 5.31 2.34 19.69
CA ASP A 76 5.70 1.15 18.93
C ASP A 76 5.20 -0.14 19.58
N ASP A 77 5.30 -0.22 20.91
CA ASP A 77 4.86 -1.39 21.67
C ASP A 77 3.35 -1.61 21.56
N VAL A 78 2.57 -0.54 21.45
CA VAL A 78 1.13 -0.62 21.23
C VAL A 78 0.82 -1.21 19.85
N VAL A 79 1.52 -0.75 18.81
CA VAL A 79 1.36 -1.31 17.47
C VAL A 79 1.79 -2.77 17.44
N TYR A 80 2.94 -3.09 18.04
CA TYR A 80 3.42 -4.46 18.12
C TYR A 80 2.42 -5.38 18.82
N ALA A 81 1.90 -4.98 19.96
CA ALA A 81 0.94 -5.78 20.75
C ALA A 81 -0.37 -6.04 20.00
N LEU A 82 -0.81 -5.10 19.14
CA LEU A 82 -2.04 -5.27 18.35
C LEU A 82 -1.90 -6.26 17.20
N PHE A 83 -0.69 -6.46 16.67
CA PHE A 83 -0.49 -7.19 15.41
C PHE A 83 0.48 -8.37 15.50
N SER A 84 1.10 -8.64 16.67
CA SER A 84 2.13 -9.70 16.84
C SER A 84 1.61 -11.14 16.77
N ASP A 85 0.32 -11.35 17.02
CA ASP A 85 -0.28 -12.69 17.08
C ASP A 85 -0.90 -13.15 15.75
N LEU A 86 -0.69 -12.40 14.67
CA LEU A 86 -1.24 -12.72 13.37
C LEU A 86 -0.57 -13.93 12.74
N LYS A 87 -1.39 -14.81 12.19
CA LYS A 87 -0.95 -16.02 11.46
C LYS A 87 -1.25 -15.89 9.98
N LYS A 88 -0.40 -16.51 9.15
CA LYS A 88 -0.61 -16.51 7.69
C LYS A 88 -1.97 -17.08 7.28
N ASN A 89 -2.42 -18.11 7.99
CA ASN A 89 -3.70 -18.77 7.72
C ASN A 89 -4.93 -17.92 8.11
N ASP A 90 -4.73 -16.81 8.82
CA ASP A 90 -5.83 -15.89 9.14
C ASP A 90 -6.25 -15.04 7.93
N PHE A 91 -5.43 -14.99 6.89
CA PHE A 91 -5.65 -14.14 5.74
C PHE A 91 -6.30 -14.91 4.58
N ASP A 92 -7.34 -14.31 4.04
CA ASP A 92 -8.16 -14.80 2.92
C ASP A 92 -8.03 -13.91 1.69
N LEU A 93 -6.81 -13.53 1.32
CA LEU A 93 -6.57 -12.56 0.25
C LEU A 93 -7.01 -13.08 -1.11
N LYS A 94 -7.86 -12.33 -1.80
CA LYS A 94 -8.31 -12.64 -3.16
C LYS A 94 -8.20 -11.41 -4.05
N VAL A 95 -7.63 -11.57 -5.25
CA VAL A 95 -7.65 -10.53 -6.27
C VAL A 95 -9.05 -10.49 -6.88
N SER A 96 -9.68 -9.30 -6.87
CA SER A 96 -10.98 -9.08 -7.49
C SER A 96 -10.90 -8.37 -8.84
N GLY A 97 -9.72 -7.93 -9.23
CA GLY A 97 -9.47 -7.29 -10.52
C GLY A 97 -8.36 -6.28 -10.47
N ILE A 98 -7.96 -5.81 -11.65
CA ILE A 98 -7.03 -4.71 -11.81
C ILE A 98 -7.82 -3.49 -12.27
N ASP A 99 -7.53 -2.35 -11.66
CA ASP A 99 -8.26 -1.10 -11.85
C ASP A 99 -7.30 0.09 -11.67
N CYS A 100 -7.79 1.30 -11.86
CA CYS A 100 -6.98 2.50 -11.84
C CYS A 100 -7.53 3.56 -10.90
N PHE A 101 -6.61 4.32 -10.27
CA PHE A 101 -6.93 5.64 -9.77
C PHE A 101 -6.47 6.67 -10.78
N PHE A 102 -7.36 7.60 -11.13
CA PHE A 102 -7.06 8.69 -12.03
C PHE A 102 -6.78 9.97 -11.24
N ASN A 103 -5.52 10.37 -11.21
CA ASN A 103 -5.11 11.61 -10.58
C ASN A 103 -4.96 12.74 -11.59
N LYS A 104 -4.61 13.94 -11.14
CA LYS A 104 -4.46 15.09 -12.01
C LYS A 104 -3.30 14.91 -12.99
N ASP A 105 -2.15 14.47 -12.48
CA ASP A 105 -0.88 14.48 -13.21
C ASP A 105 -0.44 13.08 -13.68
N TYR A 106 -0.93 12.03 -13.05
CA TYR A 106 -0.60 10.64 -13.35
C TYR A 106 -1.76 9.70 -13.01
N ASP A 107 -1.68 8.47 -13.46
CA ASP A 107 -2.60 7.40 -13.09
C ASP A 107 -1.90 6.36 -12.22
N VAL A 108 -2.64 5.66 -11.37
CA VAL A 108 -2.14 4.56 -10.56
C VAL A 108 -2.82 3.28 -10.97
N LEU A 109 -2.04 2.35 -11.49
CA LEU A 109 -2.50 0.98 -11.75
C LEU A 109 -2.45 0.20 -10.44
N LYS A 110 -3.56 -0.45 -10.07
CA LYS A 110 -3.70 -1.17 -8.82
C LYS A 110 -4.44 -2.49 -8.96
N MET A 111 -4.16 -3.38 -8.05
CA MET A 111 -4.86 -4.64 -7.89
C MET A 111 -5.81 -4.54 -6.70
N ASN A 112 -7.10 -4.73 -6.93
CA ASN A 112 -8.10 -4.72 -5.86
C ASN A 112 -8.07 -6.05 -5.09
N ILE A 113 -8.09 -5.96 -3.78
CA ILE A 113 -8.03 -7.11 -2.88
C ILE A 113 -9.35 -7.24 -2.13
N LEU A 114 -9.88 -8.45 -2.07
CA LEU A 114 -10.97 -8.84 -1.17
C LEU A 114 -10.36 -9.60 0.00
N SER A 115 -10.69 -9.19 1.22
CA SER A 115 -10.30 -9.89 2.44
C SER A 115 -11.09 -9.35 3.63
N ASP A 116 -11.76 -10.24 4.33
CA ASP A 116 -12.43 -9.92 5.58
C ASP A 116 -11.40 -9.60 6.66
N LYS A 117 -10.29 -10.33 6.68
CA LYS A 117 -9.20 -10.11 7.63
C LYS A 117 -8.58 -8.72 7.51
N LEU A 118 -8.31 -8.24 6.29
CA LEU A 118 -7.81 -6.86 6.10
C LEU A 118 -8.82 -5.82 6.60
N SER A 119 -10.10 -6.05 6.41
CA SER A 119 -11.16 -5.17 6.92
C SER A 119 -11.20 -5.15 8.45
N GLU A 120 -11.01 -6.30 9.10
CA GLU A 120 -10.87 -6.40 10.56
C GLU A 120 -9.63 -5.65 11.06
N LEU A 121 -8.48 -5.85 10.40
CA LEU A 121 -7.22 -5.19 10.77
C LEU A 121 -7.30 -3.68 10.60
N ASN A 122 -7.96 -3.18 9.54
CA ASN A 122 -8.21 -1.74 9.39
C ASN A 122 -9.07 -1.20 10.54
N LYS A 123 -10.16 -1.89 10.91
CA LYS A 123 -11.00 -1.51 12.05
C LYS A 123 -10.22 -1.53 13.37
N LEU A 124 -9.32 -2.50 13.55
CA LEU A 124 -8.46 -2.59 14.71
C LEU A 124 -7.46 -1.43 14.73
N ALA A 125 -6.77 -1.18 13.62
CA ALA A 125 -5.81 -0.10 13.47
C ALA A 125 -6.44 1.29 13.68
N LYS A 126 -7.69 1.49 13.28
CA LYS A 126 -8.45 2.74 13.52
C LYS A 126 -8.70 3.06 15.01
N ARG A 127 -8.38 2.15 15.92
CA ARG A 127 -8.37 2.45 17.38
C ARG A 127 -7.14 3.26 17.81
N LEU A 128 -6.09 3.26 16.99
CA LEU A 128 -4.91 4.10 17.21
C LEU A 128 -5.24 5.57 16.89
N PRO A 129 -4.62 6.53 17.57
CA PRO A 129 -4.67 7.93 17.19
C PRO A 129 -4.26 8.11 15.73
N HIS A 130 -5.20 8.55 14.89
CA HIS A 130 -4.96 8.72 13.46
C HIS A 130 -5.80 9.85 12.87
N THR A 131 -5.40 10.32 11.70
CA THR A 131 -6.16 11.23 10.83
C THR A 131 -6.32 10.55 9.47
N SER A 132 -7.55 10.37 9.01
CA SER A 132 -7.83 9.76 7.71
C SER A 132 -8.96 10.49 7.02
N ASP A 133 -8.75 10.87 5.77
CA ASP A 133 -9.74 11.51 4.90
C ASP A 133 -10.56 10.48 4.11
N TYR A 134 -10.31 9.19 4.34
CA TYR A 134 -10.97 8.09 3.62
C TYR A 134 -12.03 7.43 4.49
N PRO A 135 -13.32 7.62 4.18
CA PRO A 135 -14.41 7.00 4.95
C PRO A 135 -14.43 5.48 4.73
N ASP A 136 -14.17 5.04 3.49
CA ASP A 136 -14.25 3.64 3.09
C ASP A 136 -12.86 3.02 2.94
N TYR A 137 -12.67 1.85 3.52
CA TYR A 137 -11.48 1.05 3.33
C TYR A 137 -11.60 0.20 2.05
N LYS A 138 -10.70 0.43 1.10
CA LYS A 138 -10.64 -0.30 -0.17
C LYS A 138 -9.25 -0.91 -0.32
N PRO A 139 -9.01 -2.12 0.20
CA PRO A 139 -7.70 -2.74 0.14
C PRO A 139 -7.26 -2.98 -1.29
N HIS A 140 -6.04 -2.60 -1.60
CA HIS A 140 -5.44 -2.76 -2.91
C HIS A 140 -3.92 -2.80 -2.81
N ILE A 141 -3.29 -3.30 -3.87
CA ILE A 141 -1.84 -3.28 -4.07
C ILE A 141 -1.57 -2.34 -5.24
N THR A 142 -0.75 -1.33 -5.04
CA THR A 142 -0.23 -0.52 -6.14
C THR A 142 0.68 -1.38 -7.01
N ILE A 143 0.53 -1.27 -8.32
CA ILE A 143 1.35 -1.97 -9.30
C ILE A 143 2.36 -1.02 -9.91
N ALA A 144 1.88 0.10 -10.42
CA ALA A 144 2.71 1.11 -11.06
C ALA A 144 2.03 2.47 -11.09
N TYR A 145 2.87 3.49 -11.20
CA TYR A 145 2.49 4.86 -11.51
C TYR A 145 2.74 5.10 -12.99
N LEU A 146 1.72 5.54 -13.70
CA LEU A 146 1.72 5.64 -15.15
C LEU A 146 1.43 7.07 -15.59
N GLN A 147 1.90 7.43 -16.75
CA GLN A 147 1.55 8.68 -17.38
C GLN A 147 0.02 8.81 -17.50
N LYS A 148 -0.45 10.04 -17.44
CA LYS A 148 -1.88 10.34 -17.51
C LYS A 148 -2.56 9.72 -18.71
N GLY A 149 -3.64 8.97 -18.46
CA GLY A 149 -4.43 8.29 -19.50
C GLY A 149 -3.89 6.91 -19.90
N LYS A 150 -2.74 6.47 -19.36
CA LYS A 150 -2.10 5.20 -19.76
C LYS A 150 -2.56 3.99 -18.95
N ALA A 151 -3.10 4.17 -17.75
CA ALA A 151 -3.44 3.04 -16.88
C ALA A 151 -4.59 2.18 -17.43
N SER A 152 -5.54 2.76 -18.15
CA SER A 152 -6.73 2.06 -18.63
C SER A 152 -6.43 0.86 -19.54
N GLN A 153 -5.33 0.91 -20.30
CA GLN A 153 -4.95 -0.20 -21.20
C GLN A 153 -4.46 -1.43 -20.44
N TYR A 154 -4.02 -1.27 -19.20
CA TYR A 154 -3.56 -2.33 -18.31
C TYR A 154 -4.65 -2.82 -17.35
N ALA A 155 -5.75 -2.06 -17.23
CA ALA A 155 -6.92 -2.49 -16.46
C ALA A 155 -7.58 -3.71 -17.10
N ASN A 156 -8.28 -4.50 -16.29
CA ASN A 156 -8.97 -5.72 -16.74
C ASN A 156 -8.07 -6.85 -17.28
N THR A 157 -6.78 -6.75 -17.09
CA THR A 157 -5.87 -7.87 -17.41
C THR A 157 -6.11 -9.00 -16.39
N ASN A 158 -6.37 -10.20 -16.88
CA ASN A 158 -6.50 -11.37 -16.01
C ASN A 158 -5.12 -11.83 -15.59
N PHE A 159 -4.81 -11.69 -14.31
CA PHE A 159 -3.56 -12.17 -13.74
C PHE A 159 -3.84 -13.31 -12.78
N ASN A 160 -3.17 -14.42 -13.02
CA ASN A 160 -3.15 -15.53 -12.08
C ASN A 160 -2.01 -15.28 -11.06
N ILE A 161 -2.31 -14.46 -10.05
CA ILE A 161 -1.36 -14.16 -8.98
C ILE A 161 -1.79 -14.94 -7.74
N ASN A 162 -0.85 -15.73 -7.23
CA ASN A 162 -1.02 -16.38 -5.94
C ASN A 162 -0.61 -15.39 -4.83
N LEU A 163 -1.57 -15.03 -3.97
CA LEU A 163 -1.41 -14.13 -2.84
C LEU A 163 -0.95 -14.82 -1.54
N ASP A 164 -0.58 -16.10 -1.60
CA ASP A 164 -0.27 -16.90 -0.41
C ASP A 164 1.04 -16.53 0.29
N ASN A 165 1.77 -15.54 -0.23
CA ASN A 165 3.08 -15.15 0.29
C ASN A 165 3.01 -13.91 1.19
N ILE A 166 2.19 -13.96 2.23
CA ILE A 166 2.18 -12.96 3.29
C ILE A 166 3.52 -13.02 4.03
N ASN A 167 4.15 -11.87 4.17
CA ASN A 167 5.48 -11.78 4.77
C ASN A 167 5.42 -11.22 6.19
N LYS A 168 4.99 -9.98 6.32
CA LYS A 168 5.03 -9.24 7.59
C LYS A 168 4.08 -8.05 7.56
N ILE A 169 3.72 -7.58 8.74
CA ILE A 169 3.18 -6.23 8.91
C ILE A 169 4.36 -5.26 9.06
N VAL A 170 4.29 -4.13 8.39
CA VAL A 170 5.28 -3.05 8.54
C VAL A 170 4.58 -1.80 9.05
N TYR A 171 5.06 -1.28 10.15
CA TYR A 171 4.72 0.06 10.61
C TYR A 171 5.81 1.04 10.21
N SER A 172 5.54 1.86 9.22
CA SER A 172 6.40 2.96 8.79
C SER A 172 6.02 4.21 9.58
N LYS A 173 6.94 4.70 10.41
CA LYS A 173 6.73 5.87 11.27
C LYS A 173 6.88 7.16 10.50
N SER A 174 6.36 8.25 11.03
CA SER A 174 6.49 9.59 10.44
C SER A 174 7.95 10.07 10.31
N ASN A 175 8.87 9.53 11.10
CA ASN A 175 10.31 9.83 11.00
C ASN A 175 11.06 8.94 10.01
N GLY A 176 10.36 8.10 9.24
CA GLY A 176 10.94 7.17 8.27
C GLY A 176 11.41 5.82 8.86
N GLN A 177 11.43 5.67 10.18
CA GLN A 177 11.78 4.40 10.81
C GLN A 177 10.70 3.33 10.53
N LYS A 178 11.11 2.10 10.22
CA LYS A 178 10.21 0.97 9.99
C LYS A 178 10.32 -0.07 11.09
N ILE A 179 9.18 -0.55 11.56
CA ILE A 179 9.06 -1.65 12.49
C ILE A 179 8.41 -2.81 11.74
N SER A 180 9.09 -3.95 11.74
CA SER A 180 8.57 -5.18 11.12
C SER A 180 8.00 -6.11 12.18
N ILE A 181 6.75 -6.52 11.99
CA ILE A 181 6.04 -7.46 12.85
C ILE A 181 5.82 -8.74 12.02
N PRO A 182 6.46 -9.85 12.39
CA PRO A 182 6.32 -11.11 11.64
C PRO A 182 4.87 -11.59 11.66
N VAL A 183 4.42 -12.15 10.53
CA VAL A 183 3.19 -12.95 10.46
C VAL A 183 3.61 -14.42 10.48
N ILE A 184 3.24 -15.15 11.51
CA ILE A 184 3.70 -16.53 11.82
C ILE A 184 2.82 -17.60 11.20
#